data_6aed31b6d471de3066761227d083898d
#
_entry.id   6aed31b6d471de3066761227d083898d
#
_cell.length_a   1.000
_cell.length_b   1.000
_cell.length_c   1.000
_cell.angle_alpha   90.00
_cell.angle_beta   90.00
_cell.angle_gamma   90.00
#
_symmetry.space_group_name_H-M   'P 1'
#
loop_
_entity.id
_entity.type
_entity.pdbx_description
1 polymer ?
#
loop_
_entity_poly.entity_id
_entity_poly.type
_entity_poly.pdbx_seq_one_letter_code
_entity_poly.pdbx_strand_id
1 'polypeptide(L)'
;MELNLEEQKQRFLDICRSTIHRDGLDSLLDWLCKVDFFQAPASTRYHGAYAGGLCQHSLDVYDYAKKLVFLSPASIPDESLAIASLFHDVCKCNLYKTEYRNQKIDGEWQQVPVFVIDEKFHLEGMDPCLCTRFSIS
;
A
#
# COMPACT_ATOMS: atom_id res chain seq x y z
N MET A 1 -19.37 -5.22 -2.79
CA MET A 1 -19.18 -4.15 -1.79
C MET A 1 -18.11 -3.21 -2.29
N GLU A 2 -18.50 -1.97 -2.58
CA GLU A 2 -17.52 -0.98 -3.02
C GLU A 2 -16.59 -0.61 -1.87
N LEU A 3 -15.30 -0.59 -2.16
CA LEU A 3 -14.29 -0.15 -1.22
C LEU A 3 -14.41 1.37 -1.06
N ASN A 4 -14.67 1.82 0.15
CA ASN A 4 -14.69 3.26 0.44
C ASN A 4 -13.25 3.73 0.69
N LEU A 5 -12.65 4.34 -0.33
CA LEU A 5 -11.26 4.79 -0.27
C LEU A 5 -11.02 5.83 0.82
N GLU A 6 -11.97 6.71 1.04
CA GLU A 6 -11.83 7.76 2.04
C GLU A 6 -11.88 7.20 3.47
N GLU A 7 -12.79 6.29 3.74
CA GLU A 7 -12.85 5.61 5.04
C GLU A 7 -11.59 4.79 5.31
N GLN A 8 -11.10 4.08 4.30
CA GLN A 8 -9.88 3.29 4.39
C GLN A 8 -8.67 4.17 4.68
N LYS A 9 -8.54 5.27 3.95
CA LYS A 9 -7.48 6.25 4.16
C LYS A 9 -7.53 6.81 5.58
N GLN A 10 -8.72 7.20 6.03
CA GLN A 10 -8.89 7.75 7.37
C GLN A 10 -8.51 6.73 8.44
N ARG A 11 -8.90 5.48 8.27
CA ARG A 11 -8.53 4.40 9.19
C ARG A 11 -7.01 4.24 9.28
N PHE A 12 -6.33 4.25 8.14
CA PHE A 12 -4.87 4.16 8.08
C PHE A 12 -4.21 5.32 8.84
N LEU A 13 -4.65 6.54 8.57
CA LEU A 13 -4.10 7.74 9.21
C LEU A 13 -4.37 7.73 10.72
N ASP A 14 -5.54 7.32 11.14
CA ASP A 14 -5.90 7.27 12.56
C ASP A 14 -5.05 6.25 13.32
N ILE A 15 -4.82 5.08 12.75
CA ILE A 15 -3.93 4.07 13.36
C ILE A 15 -2.53 4.64 13.52
N CYS A 16 -2.00 5.28 12.48
CA CYS A 16 -0.66 5.88 12.54
C CYS A 16 -0.56 6.92 13.65
N ARG A 17 -1.51 7.84 13.69
CA ARG A 17 -1.47 8.94 14.67
C ARG A 17 -1.67 8.49 16.11
N SER A 18 -2.47 7.44 16.32
CA SER A 18 -2.73 6.93 17.67
C SER A 18 -1.63 5.99 18.18
N THR A 19 -0.89 5.34 17.29
CA THR A 19 0.01 4.24 17.64
C THR A 19 1.48 4.61 17.49
N ILE A 20 1.83 5.48 16.55
CA ILE A 20 3.21 5.83 16.23
C ILE A 20 3.53 7.20 16.83
N HIS A 21 4.56 7.25 17.67
CA HIS A 21 5.00 8.46 18.36
C HIS A 21 6.48 8.75 18.04
N ARG A 22 6.77 8.91 16.75
CA ARG A 22 8.13 9.19 16.27
C ARG A 22 8.15 10.46 15.45
N ASP A 23 9.27 11.17 15.55
CA ASP A 23 9.53 12.34 14.72
C ASP A 23 9.53 11.93 13.24
N GLY A 24 8.95 12.79 12.41
CA GLY A 24 8.87 12.56 10.97
C GLY A 24 7.60 11.83 10.52
N LEU A 25 6.74 11.37 11.45
CA LEU A 25 5.49 10.71 11.08
C LEU A 25 4.61 11.62 10.22
N ASP A 26 4.41 12.87 10.65
CA ASP A 26 3.55 13.80 9.93
C ASP A 26 4.07 14.06 8.51
N SER A 27 5.39 14.20 8.36
CA SER A 27 6.01 14.37 7.05
C SER A 27 5.79 13.16 6.15
N LEU A 28 5.91 11.96 6.70
CA LEU A 28 5.66 10.73 5.96
C LEU A 28 4.20 10.62 5.54
N LEU A 29 3.27 10.89 6.45
CA LEU A 29 1.84 10.83 6.15
C LEU A 29 1.45 11.88 5.11
N ASP A 30 1.99 13.08 5.19
CA ASP A 30 1.77 14.12 4.18
C ASP A 30 2.28 13.65 2.81
N TRP A 31 3.44 13.03 2.77
CA TRP A 31 3.99 12.48 1.54
C TRP A 31 3.10 11.38 0.97
N LEU A 32 2.60 10.46 1.81
CA LEU A 32 1.69 9.40 1.36
C LEU A 32 0.40 9.97 0.77
N CYS A 33 -0.07 11.12 1.28
CA CYS A 33 -1.26 11.78 0.74
C CYS A 33 -0.99 12.47 -0.61
N LYS A 34 0.26 12.84 -0.87
CA LYS A 34 0.66 13.51 -2.13
C LYS A 34 0.93 12.53 -3.26
N VAL A 35 1.40 11.33 -2.93
CA VAL A 35 1.61 10.27 -3.91
C VAL A 35 0.38 9.39 -4.00
N ASP A 36 0.45 8.28 -4.70
CA ASP A 36 -0.71 7.44 -5.00
C ASP A 36 -0.96 6.32 -3.99
N PHE A 37 -0.36 6.36 -2.80
CA PHE A 37 -0.45 5.26 -1.83
C PHE A 37 -1.90 4.81 -1.56
N PHE A 38 -2.80 5.76 -1.40
CA PHE A 38 -4.20 5.45 -1.06
C PHE A 38 -5.06 5.04 -2.27
N GLN A 39 -4.55 5.22 -3.47
CA GLN A 39 -5.24 4.87 -4.71
C GLN A 39 -4.61 3.69 -5.44
N ALA A 40 -3.33 3.41 -5.17
CA ALA A 40 -2.57 2.40 -5.89
C ALA A 40 -3.06 0.98 -5.61
N PRO A 41 -2.89 0.06 -6.56
CA PRO A 41 -3.09 -1.36 -6.30
C PRO A 41 -1.92 -1.95 -5.53
N ALA A 42 -2.13 -3.09 -4.89
CA ALA A 42 -1.06 -3.83 -4.22
C ALA A 42 -0.27 -4.70 -5.21
N SER A 43 -0.87 -5.06 -6.33
CA SER A 43 -0.25 -5.86 -7.38
C SER A 43 -0.95 -5.61 -8.72
N THR A 44 -0.40 -6.16 -9.79
CA THR A 44 -1.02 -6.07 -11.12
C THR A 44 -1.99 -7.21 -11.41
N ARG A 45 -1.82 -8.37 -10.78
CA ARG A 45 -2.59 -9.58 -11.10
C ARG A 45 -3.16 -10.32 -9.89
N TYR A 46 -2.56 -10.14 -8.72
CA TYR A 46 -2.84 -10.98 -7.56
C TYR A 46 -3.60 -10.19 -6.50
N HIS A 47 -3.22 -10.36 -5.27
CA HIS A 47 -3.82 -9.71 -4.12
C HIS A 47 -3.89 -8.19 -4.28
N GLY A 48 -5.08 -7.63 -4.11
CA GLY A 48 -5.24 -6.19 -4.11
C GLY A 48 -5.02 -5.52 -5.47
N ALA A 49 -5.26 -6.22 -6.58
CA ALA A 49 -5.13 -5.68 -7.95
C ALA A 49 -6.32 -4.78 -8.30
N TYR A 50 -6.62 -3.81 -7.45
CA TYR A 50 -7.72 -2.85 -7.61
C TYR A 50 -7.34 -1.52 -6.95
N ALA A 51 -8.03 -0.45 -7.32
CA ALA A 51 -7.78 0.87 -6.73
C ALA A 51 -7.95 0.83 -5.21
N GLY A 52 -6.95 1.33 -4.49
CA GLY A 52 -6.93 1.29 -3.02
C GLY A 52 -6.39 -0.02 -2.43
N GLY A 53 -6.03 -0.98 -3.28
CA GLY A 53 -5.55 -2.30 -2.84
C GLY A 53 -4.27 -2.24 -2.04
N LEU A 54 -3.38 -1.30 -2.32
CA LEU A 54 -2.13 -1.15 -1.57
C LEU A 54 -2.40 -0.79 -0.11
N CYS A 55 -3.24 0.21 0.13
CA CYS A 55 -3.63 0.59 1.48
C CYS A 55 -4.40 -0.53 2.18
N GLN A 56 -5.33 -1.18 1.48
CA GLN A 56 -6.08 -2.30 2.04
C GLN A 56 -5.17 -3.45 2.46
N HIS A 57 -4.21 -3.80 1.60
CA HIS A 57 -3.24 -4.84 1.92
C HIS A 57 -2.43 -4.48 3.17
N SER A 58 -1.97 -3.24 3.27
CA SER A 58 -1.21 -2.78 4.44
C SER A 58 -2.04 -2.87 5.73
N LEU A 59 -3.32 -2.50 5.67
CA LEU A 59 -4.23 -2.63 6.81
C LEU A 59 -4.49 -4.09 7.17
N ASP A 60 -4.66 -4.96 6.18
CA ASP A 60 -4.86 -6.39 6.40
C ASP A 60 -3.64 -7.01 7.09
N VAL A 61 -2.43 -6.67 6.63
CA VAL A 61 -1.19 -7.15 7.25
C VAL A 61 -1.11 -6.69 8.71
N TYR A 62 -1.48 -5.44 8.99
CA TYR A 62 -1.53 -4.92 10.35
C TYR A 62 -2.51 -5.71 11.22
N ASP A 63 -3.73 -5.95 10.72
CA ASP A 63 -4.74 -6.69 11.47
C ASP A 63 -4.31 -8.13 11.75
N TYR A 64 -3.73 -8.82 10.76
CA TYR A 64 -3.20 -10.17 10.96
C TYR A 64 -2.02 -10.20 11.91
N ALA A 65 -1.12 -9.23 11.81
CA ALA A 65 0.02 -9.13 12.70
C ALA A 65 -0.41 -8.96 14.17
N LYS A 66 -1.43 -8.14 14.42
CA LYS A 66 -1.99 -7.97 15.76
C LYS A 66 -2.55 -9.28 16.31
N LYS A 67 -3.26 -10.04 15.49
CA LYS A 67 -3.79 -11.35 15.90
C LYS A 67 -2.68 -12.34 16.23
N LEU A 68 -1.64 -12.37 15.41
CA LEU A 68 -0.51 -13.28 15.64
C LEU A 68 0.25 -12.92 16.90
N VAL A 69 0.47 -11.64 17.17
CA VAL A 69 1.14 -11.19 18.40
C VAL A 69 0.30 -11.53 19.63
N PHE A 70 -1.01 -11.36 19.55
CA PHE A 70 -1.92 -11.71 20.64
C PHE A 70 -1.84 -13.21 21.00
N LEU A 71 -1.66 -14.07 20.00
CA LEU A 71 -1.57 -15.52 20.17
C LEU A 71 -0.14 -15.99 20.50
N SER A 72 0.84 -15.12 20.41
CA SER A 72 2.25 -15.44 20.61
C SER A 72 2.69 -15.06 22.02
N PRO A 73 3.65 -15.79 22.61
CA PRO A 73 4.28 -15.38 23.86
C PRO A 73 5.22 -14.18 23.68
N ALA A 74 5.53 -13.79 22.44
CA ALA A 74 6.40 -12.65 22.18
C ALA A 74 5.69 -11.34 22.53
N SER A 75 6.44 -10.42 23.14
CA SER A 75 5.96 -9.07 23.42
C SER A 75 6.54 -8.11 22.40
N ILE A 76 5.69 -7.61 21.50
CA ILE A 76 6.09 -6.67 20.46
C ILE A 76 5.31 -5.37 20.70
N PRO A 77 5.99 -4.22 20.81
CA PRO A 77 5.29 -2.93 20.97
C PRO A 77 4.37 -2.64 19.79
N ASP A 78 3.19 -2.10 20.08
CA ASP A 78 2.22 -1.75 19.06
C ASP A 78 2.79 -0.79 18.03
N GLU A 79 3.62 0.16 18.44
CA GLU A 79 4.28 1.10 17.54
C GLU A 79 5.16 0.37 16.52
N SER A 80 5.99 -0.56 16.96
CA SER A 80 6.86 -1.33 16.07
C SER A 80 6.05 -2.18 15.11
N LEU A 81 4.97 -2.78 15.60
CA LEU A 81 4.08 -3.58 14.79
C LEU A 81 3.41 -2.73 13.70
N ALA A 82 2.91 -1.55 14.07
CA ALA A 82 2.26 -0.64 13.14
C ALA A 82 3.24 -0.16 12.07
N ILE A 83 4.44 0.25 12.45
CA ILE A 83 5.46 0.70 11.50
C ILE A 83 5.80 -0.42 10.51
N ALA A 84 6.11 -1.60 11.01
CA ALA A 84 6.53 -2.71 10.16
C ALA A 84 5.41 -3.14 9.21
N SER A 85 4.17 -3.23 9.68
CA SER A 85 3.06 -3.72 8.86
C SER A 85 2.48 -2.66 7.92
N LEU A 86 2.24 -1.45 8.41
CA LEU A 86 1.59 -0.41 7.61
C LEU A 86 2.49 0.14 6.51
N PHE A 87 3.80 0.15 6.72
CA PHE A 87 4.75 0.74 5.78
C PHE A 87 5.59 -0.27 5.00
N HIS A 88 5.30 -1.58 5.13
CA HIS A 88 6.15 -2.60 4.50
C HIS A 88 6.19 -2.50 2.97
N ASP A 89 5.13 -1.99 2.35
CA ASP A 89 4.99 -1.90 0.90
C ASP A 89 4.95 -0.46 0.38
N VAL A 90 5.41 0.53 1.15
CA VAL A 90 5.42 1.93 0.68
C VAL A 90 6.29 2.13 -0.56
N CYS A 91 7.23 1.22 -0.82
CA CYS A 91 8.04 1.25 -2.02
C CYS A 91 7.22 1.10 -3.31
N LYS A 92 5.99 0.61 -3.22
CA LYS A 92 5.08 0.48 -4.34
C LYS A 92 4.37 1.78 -4.72
N CYS A 93 4.55 2.85 -3.97
CA CYS A 93 4.01 4.15 -4.33
C CYS A 93 4.59 4.59 -5.68
N ASN A 94 3.72 5.09 -6.57
CA ASN A 94 4.07 5.52 -7.92
C ASN A 94 4.68 4.42 -8.80
N LEU A 95 4.60 3.16 -8.38
CA LEU A 95 5.14 2.04 -9.14
C LEU A 95 4.23 1.62 -10.29
N TYR A 96 2.93 1.75 -10.11
CA TYR A 96 1.93 1.28 -11.06
C TYR A 96 1.31 2.44 -11.83
N LYS A 97 1.03 2.22 -13.11
CA LYS A 97 0.23 3.12 -13.93
C LYS A 97 -0.95 2.37 -14.50
N THR A 98 -1.96 3.09 -14.94
CA THR A 98 -3.13 2.51 -15.60
C THR A 98 -2.93 2.55 -17.11
N GLU A 99 -3.09 1.40 -17.74
CA GLU A 99 -3.18 1.28 -19.20
C GLU A 99 -4.54 0.76 -19.58
N TYR A 100 -4.97 1.10 -20.80
CA TYR A 100 -6.22 0.60 -21.33
C TYR A 100 -5.92 -0.46 -22.38
N ARG A 101 -6.52 -1.63 -22.22
CA ARG A 101 -6.35 -2.73 -23.15
C ARG A 101 -7.68 -3.10 -23.78
N ASN A 102 -7.63 -3.48 -25.05
CA ASN A 102 -8.80 -4.00 -25.74
C ASN A 102 -9.08 -5.42 -25.25
N GLN A 103 -10.29 -5.65 -24.77
CA GLN A 103 -10.73 -6.94 -24.32
C GLN A 103 -12.11 -7.25 -24.86
N LYS A 104 -12.33 -8.47 -25.33
CA LYS A 104 -13.63 -8.91 -25.81
C LYS A 104 -14.47 -9.38 -24.65
N ILE A 105 -15.54 -8.65 -24.36
CA ILE A 105 -16.48 -8.94 -23.28
C ILE A 105 -17.85 -9.11 -23.91
N ASP A 106 -18.49 -10.26 -23.70
CA ASP A 106 -19.80 -10.61 -24.24
C ASP A 106 -19.91 -10.41 -25.77
N GLY A 107 -18.84 -10.73 -26.47
CA GLY A 107 -18.79 -10.63 -27.93
C GLY A 107 -18.42 -9.23 -28.46
N GLU A 108 -18.28 -8.24 -27.61
CA GLU A 108 -17.93 -6.87 -27.99
C GLU A 108 -16.54 -6.47 -27.48
N TRP A 109 -15.81 -5.74 -28.31
CA TRP A 109 -14.51 -5.20 -27.92
C TRP A 109 -14.69 -3.96 -27.05
N GLN A 110 -14.11 -3.98 -25.86
CA GLN A 110 -14.14 -2.88 -24.92
C GLN A 110 -12.73 -2.55 -24.46
N GLN A 111 -12.49 -1.28 -24.15
CA GLN A 111 -11.27 -0.87 -23.49
C GLN A 111 -11.44 -1.02 -21.97
N VAL A 112 -10.58 -1.81 -21.35
CA VAL A 112 -10.60 -2.02 -19.92
C VAL A 112 -9.32 -1.48 -19.30
N PRO A 113 -9.43 -0.83 -18.12
CA PRO A 113 -8.24 -0.38 -17.40
C PRO A 113 -7.52 -1.56 -16.77
N VAL A 114 -6.21 -1.57 -16.89
CA VAL A 114 -5.35 -2.56 -16.22
C VAL A 114 -4.20 -1.83 -15.55
N PHE A 115 -3.76 -2.34 -14.42
CA PHE A 115 -2.57 -1.81 -13.74
C PHE A 115 -1.33 -2.50 -14.28
N VAL A 116 -0.32 -1.71 -14.60
CA VAL A 116 0.98 -2.20 -15.05
C VAL A 116 2.08 -1.44 -14.32
N ILE A 117 3.28 -2.01 -14.29
CA ILE A 117 4.43 -1.34 -13.68
C ILE A 117 4.85 -0.19 -14.57
N ASP A 118 5.04 0.99 -13.97
CA ASP A 118 5.57 2.15 -14.68
C ASP A 118 7.08 2.00 -14.79
N GLU A 119 7.57 1.80 -16.01
CA GLU A 119 8.98 1.55 -16.30
C GLU A 119 9.91 2.69 -15.87
N LYS A 120 9.37 3.90 -15.68
CA LYS A 120 10.16 5.04 -15.17
C LYS A 120 10.72 4.78 -13.78
N PHE A 121 10.07 3.91 -13.02
CA PHE A 121 10.50 3.54 -11.68
C PHE A 121 11.26 2.21 -11.65
N HIS A 122 11.34 1.53 -12.78
CA HIS A 122 12.13 0.34 -12.98
C HIS A 122 13.52 0.77 -13.46
N LEU A 123 14.30 1.33 -12.57
CA LEU A 123 15.66 1.70 -12.90
C LEU A 123 16.52 0.44 -12.95
N GLU A 124 17.38 0.37 -13.96
CA GLU A 124 18.28 -0.76 -14.15
C GLU A 124 19.07 -1.05 -12.87
N GLY A 125 18.99 -2.28 -12.40
CA GLY A 125 19.71 -2.72 -11.22
C GLY A 125 19.15 -2.26 -9.88
N MET A 126 18.01 -1.59 -9.87
CA MET A 126 17.38 -1.19 -8.61
C MET A 126 16.27 -2.17 -8.25
N ASP A 127 16.40 -2.76 -7.08
CA ASP A 127 15.34 -3.53 -6.47
C ASP A 127 14.14 -2.59 -6.21
N PRO A 128 12.95 -2.88 -6.73
CA PRO A 128 11.77 -2.09 -6.43
C PRO A 128 11.43 -2.06 -4.93
N CYS A 129 11.95 -2.97 -4.15
CA CYS A 129 11.87 -2.94 -2.69
C CYS A 129 12.88 -1.98 -2.07
N LEU A 130 12.98 -0.77 -2.60
CA LEU A 130 13.91 0.19 -2.04
C LEU A 130 13.38 0.81 -0.77
N CYS A 131 13.48 0.06 0.32
CA CYS A 131 13.54 0.66 1.65
C CYS A 131 14.59 1.77 1.75
N THR A 132 15.45 1.89 0.75
CA THR A 132 16.48 2.93 0.66
C THR A 132 15.95 4.28 0.19
N ARG A 133 14.76 4.38 -0.38
CA ARG A 133 14.13 5.66 -0.72
C ARG A 133 13.83 6.48 0.53
N PHE A 134 13.60 5.80 1.61
CA PHE A 134 13.41 6.38 2.92
C PHE A 134 14.35 5.64 3.83
N SER A 135 15.42 6.28 4.25
CA SER A 135 16.18 5.72 5.36
C SER A 135 15.28 5.76 6.59
N ILE A 136 14.43 4.76 6.67
CA ILE A 136 13.71 4.47 7.89
C ILE A 136 14.70 3.71 8.75
N SER A 137 15.53 4.45 9.38
CA SER A 137 16.37 3.89 10.43
C SER A 137 15.56 3.79 11.71
#